data_aa0284583acf9533c0e910b15489752c
#
_entry.id   aa0284583acf9533c0e910b15489752c
#
_cell.length_a   1.000
_cell.length_b   1.000
_cell.length_c   1.000
_cell.angle_alpha   90.00
_cell.angle_beta   90.00
_cell.angle_gamma   90.00
#
_symmetry.space_group_name_H-M   'P 1'
#
loop_
_entity.id
_entity.type
_entity.pdbx_description
1 polymer ?
#
loop_
_entity_poly.entity_id
_entity_poly.type
_entity_poly.pdbx_seq_one_letter_code
_entity_poly.pdbx_strand_id
1 'polypeptide(L)'
;MVVAVEYISKEESAGVEAAKHGVTGILAVQGAFAEHAAMLDRLGAPWKLLRAAEDFDDSIDRVILPGGESTTQGKLLRSTGLFEPIAEHIAAGKPVFGTCAGMILLARKLDNDDNVYFGALDAVVRRNAYGRQLGSFAATADFGSSSGDSAVVVAPG
;
A
#
# COMPACT_ATOMS: atom_id res chain seq x y z
N MET A 1 -8.24 -8.11 -8.27
CA MET A 1 -7.07 -8.05 -9.17
C MET A 1 -5.82 -8.11 -8.31
N VAL A 2 -5.07 -9.18 -8.40
CA VAL A 2 -3.79 -9.32 -7.69
C VAL A 2 -2.71 -8.86 -8.67
N VAL A 3 -2.08 -7.72 -8.39
CA VAL A 3 -0.83 -7.37 -9.07
C VAL A 3 0.26 -8.06 -8.26
N ALA A 4 0.70 -9.22 -8.70
CA ALA A 4 1.91 -9.84 -8.19
C ALA A 4 3.09 -9.19 -8.91
N VAL A 5 3.84 -8.36 -8.22
CA VAL A 5 5.18 -7.97 -8.67
C VAL A 5 6.12 -9.06 -8.17
N GLU A 6 6.49 -9.97 -9.04
CA GLU A 6 7.55 -10.93 -8.75
C GLU A 6 8.89 -10.27 -9.04
N TYR A 7 9.56 -9.80 -7.99
CA TYR A 7 10.92 -9.29 -8.07
C TYR A 7 11.88 -10.47 -7.99
N ILE A 8 12.47 -10.84 -9.11
CA ILE A 8 13.59 -11.78 -9.13
C ILE A 8 14.88 -10.96 -9.28
N SER A 9 15.50 -10.54 -8.19
CA SER A 9 16.92 -10.21 -8.21
C SER A 9 17.72 -11.41 -7.81
N LYS A 10 18.40 -12.01 -8.76
CA LYS A 10 19.61 -12.78 -8.49
C LYS A 10 20.72 -11.77 -8.18
N GLU A 11 21.38 -12.00 -7.03
CA GLU A 11 22.61 -11.36 -6.60
C GLU A 11 22.48 -9.97 -5.98
N GLU A 12 22.06 -9.95 -4.72
CA GLU A 12 22.68 -9.13 -3.67
C GLU A 12 22.24 -9.62 -2.29
N SER A 13 22.56 -10.86 -1.98
CA SER A 13 22.59 -11.36 -0.60
C SER A 13 23.95 -11.09 0.03
N ALA A 14 24.38 -9.85 0.03
CA ALA A 14 25.54 -9.40 0.79
C ALA A 14 25.09 -8.25 1.68
N GLY A 15 24.78 -8.56 2.97
CA GLY A 15 24.95 -7.62 4.05
C GLY A 15 24.03 -6.40 4.03
N VAL A 16 22.74 -6.54 3.77
CA VAL A 16 21.78 -5.61 4.37
C VAL A 16 21.76 -5.99 5.84
N GLU A 17 22.69 -5.39 6.58
CA GLU A 17 22.63 -5.30 8.02
C GLU A 17 21.17 -4.99 8.32
N ALA A 18 20.51 -5.87 9.11
CA ALA A 18 19.13 -5.66 9.52
C ALA A 18 19.14 -4.36 10.32
N ALA A 19 19.10 -3.24 9.59
CA ALA A 19 18.89 -1.95 10.18
C ALA A 19 17.71 -2.15 11.10
N LYS A 20 17.75 -1.60 12.29
CA LYS A 20 16.67 -1.67 13.29
C LYS A 20 15.38 -1.25 12.60
N HIS A 21 14.82 -2.17 11.85
CA HIS A 21 13.63 -1.95 11.07
C HIS A 21 12.48 -1.89 12.06
N GLY A 22 11.93 -0.72 12.23
CA GLY A 22 10.68 -0.59 12.92
C GLY A 22 9.60 -1.46 12.28
N VAL A 23 8.51 -1.62 12.96
CA VAL A 23 7.43 -2.52 12.58
C VAL A 23 6.66 -1.97 11.37
N THR A 24 6.35 -2.83 10.41
CA THR A 24 5.44 -2.51 9.30
C THR A 24 3.99 -2.74 9.74
N GLY A 25 3.19 -1.68 9.83
CA GLY A 25 1.76 -1.79 10.03
C GLY A 25 1.05 -2.16 8.72
N ILE A 26 0.28 -3.23 8.72
CA ILE A 26 -0.53 -3.64 7.56
C ILE A 26 -1.99 -3.38 7.88
N LEU A 27 -2.65 -2.50 7.10
CA LEU A 27 -4.09 -2.28 7.25
C LEU A 27 -4.86 -3.58 7.01
N ALA A 28 -5.55 -4.08 8.03
CA ALA A 28 -6.20 -5.39 8.04
C ALA A 28 -7.71 -5.32 8.31
N VAL A 29 -8.35 -4.25 7.85
CA VAL A 29 -9.80 -4.08 7.98
C VAL A 29 -10.57 -4.79 6.85
N GLN A 30 -9.96 -4.91 5.66
CA GLN A 30 -10.53 -5.60 4.50
C GLN A 30 -9.46 -5.73 3.41
N GLY A 31 -9.49 -6.81 2.61
CA GLY A 31 -8.65 -6.99 1.43
C GLY A 31 -7.49 -7.95 1.62
N ALA A 32 -6.47 -7.82 0.77
CA ALA A 32 -5.35 -8.76 0.61
C ALA A 32 -4.21 -8.49 1.61
N PHE A 33 -4.50 -8.34 2.88
CA PHE A 33 -3.48 -8.07 3.90
C PHE A 33 -2.64 -9.31 4.25
N ALA A 34 -3.20 -10.51 4.11
CA ALA A 34 -2.49 -11.75 4.41
C ALA A 34 -1.32 -12.00 3.44
N GLU A 35 -1.47 -11.62 2.18
CA GLU A 35 -0.45 -11.75 1.15
C GLU A 35 0.75 -10.83 1.45
N HIS A 36 0.48 -9.60 1.93
CA HIS A 36 1.54 -8.70 2.38
C HIS A 36 2.25 -9.22 3.63
N ALA A 37 1.51 -9.77 4.60
CA ALA A 37 2.09 -10.38 5.78
C ALA A 37 3.01 -11.56 5.41
N ALA A 38 2.55 -12.46 4.54
CA ALA A 38 3.37 -13.58 4.06
C ALA A 38 4.64 -13.12 3.31
N MET A 39 4.57 -12.00 2.58
CA MET A 39 5.75 -11.44 1.92
C MET A 39 6.74 -10.88 2.95
N LEU A 40 6.27 -10.16 3.96
CA LEU A 40 7.13 -9.63 5.02
C LEU A 40 7.78 -10.75 5.85
N ASP A 41 7.05 -11.86 6.09
CA ASP A 41 7.62 -13.07 6.72
C ASP A 41 8.78 -13.63 5.89
N ARG A 42 8.61 -13.73 4.57
CA ARG A 42 9.67 -14.19 3.65
C ARG A 42 10.90 -13.26 3.65
N LEU A 43 10.68 -11.97 3.86
CA LEU A 43 11.74 -10.96 3.96
C LEU A 43 12.36 -10.86 5.36
N GLY A 44 11.82 -11.57 6.36
CA GLY A 44 12.25 -11.46 7.75
C GLY A 44 11.99 -10.08 8.36
N ALA A 45 11.07 -9.30 7.79
CA ALA A 45 10.74 -7.96 8.24
C ALA A 45 9.61 -7.99 9.29
N PRO A 46 9.75 -7.31 10.44
CA PRO A 46 8.72 -7.30 11.47
C PRO A 46 7.46 -6.54 11.00
N TRP A 47 6.30 -7.10 11.30
CA TRP A 47 5.02 -6.52 10.93
C TRP A 47 3.95 -6.73 12.01
N LYS A 48 2.89 -5.92 11.91
CA LYS A 48 1.71 -5.97 12.78
C LYS A 48 0.46 -5.65 11.96
N LEU A 49 -0.64 -6.36 12.21
CA LEU A 49 -1.94 -6.05 11.61
C LEU A 49 -2.59 -4.87 12.33
N LEU A 50 -3.07 -3.90 11.56
CA LEU A 50 -3.82 -2.74 12.03
C LEU A 50 -5.31 -2.98 11.75
N ARG A 51 -6.08 -3.28 12.80
CA ARG A 51 -7.53 -3.54 12.73
C ARG A 51 -8.36 -2.45 13.40
N ALA A 52 -7.78 -1.78 14.41
CA ALA A 52 -8.39 -0.68 15.12
C ALA A 52 -7.31 0.31 15.60
N ALA A 53 -7.73 1.49 16.05
CA ALA A 53 -6.80 2.57 16.42
C ALA A 53 -5.75 2.15 17.46
N GLU A 54 -6.12 1.29 18.40
CA GLU A 54 -5.23 0.77 19.44
C GLU A 54 -4.10 -0.12 18.92
N ASP A 55 -4.21 -0.61 17.68
CA ASP A 55 -3.12 -1.35 17.03
C ASP A 55 -2.02 -0.45 16.50
N PHE A 56 -2.30 0.85 16.34
CA PHE A 56 -1.36 1.82 15.81
C PHE A 56 -0.59 2.49 16.95
N ASP A 57 0.61 2.02 17.21
CA ASP A 57 1.49 2.54 18.26
C ASP A 57 2.80 3.10 17.71
N ASP A 58 3.65 3.62 18.59
CA ASP A 58 4.92 4.28 18.25
C ASP A 58 5.95 3.34 17.58
N SER A 59 5.73 2.03 17.60
CA SER A 59 6.59 1.06 16.94
C SER A 59 6.40 1.05 15.41
N ILE A 60 5.30 1.62 14.91
CA ILE A 60 4.96 1.63 13.49
C ILE A 60 5.80 2.68 12.76
N ASP A 61 6.73 2.21 11.93
CA ASP A 61 7.61 3.06 11.12
C ASP A 61 7.15 3.20 9.67
N ARG A 62 6.38 2.26 9.19
CA ARG A 62 5.85 2.25 7.83
C ARG A 62 4.49 1.57 7.77
N VAL A 63 3.68 1.91 6.77
CA VAL A 63 2.33 1.38 6.62
C VAL A 63 2.13 0.76 5.24
N ILE A 64 1.44 -0.38 5.18
CA ILE A 64 0.93 -0.99 3.95
C ILE A 64 -0.58 -0.87 3.91
N LEU A 65 -1.09 -0.29 2.82
CA LEU A 65 -2.51 -0.24 2.48
C LEU A 65 -2.77 -1.27 1.36
N PRO A 66 -3.37 -2.42 1.68
CA PRO A 66 -3.51 -3.52 0.73
C PRO A 66 -4.57 -3.27 -0.33
N GLY A 67 -4.55 -4.10 -1.37
CA GLY A 67 -5.63 -4.21 -2.34
C GLY A 67 -6.94 -4.67 -1.68
N GLY A 68 -8.06 -4.33 -2.31
CA GLY A 68 -9.38 -4.64 -1.80
C GLY A 68 -10.45 -3.75 -2.46
N GLU A 69 -11.51 -3.42 -1.70
CA GLU A 69 -12.54 -2.48 -2.15
C GLU A 69 -12.37 -1.14 -1.41
N SER A 70 -11.98 -0.10 -2.14
CA SER A 70 -11.56 1.19 -1.58
C SER A 70 -12.65 1.92 -0.82
N THR A 71 -13.91 1.83 -1.25
CA THR A 71 -15.04 2.47 -0.54
C THR A 71 -15.29 1.81 0.80
N THR A 72 -15.25 0.50 0.85
CA THR A 72 -15.37 -0.28 2.10
C THR A 72 -14.20 -0.01 3.02
N GLN A 73 -12.97 -0.04 2.51
CA GLN A 73 -11.78 0.29 3.30
C GLN A 73 -11.86 1.72 3.87
N GLY A 74 -12.29 2.70 3.07
CA GLY A 74 -12.46 4.07 3.53
C GLY A 74 -13.50 4.23 4.65
N LYS A 75 -14.60 3.49 4.59
CA LYS A 75 -15.60 3.45 5.68
C LYS A 75 -15.04 2.77 6.93
N LEU A 76 -14.37 1.64 6.77
CA LEU A 76 -13.79 0.89 7.87
C LEU A 76 -12.65 1.65 8.55
N LEU A 77 -11.78 2.32 7.80
CA LEU A 77 -10.75 3.21 8.35
C LEU A 77 -11.33 4.22 9.35
N ARG A 78 -12.46 4.86 8.98
CA ARG A 78 -13.13 5.83 9.86
C ARG A 78 -13.80 5.15 11.07
N SER A 79 -14.52 4.06 10.85
CA SER A 79 -15.26 3.38 11.93
C SER A 79 -14.36 2.68 12.94
N THR A 80 -13.16 2.27 12.56
CA THR A 80 -12.16 1.66 13.45
C THR A 80 -11.20 2.68 14.07
N GLY A 81 -11.32 3.96 13.72
CA GLY A 81 -10.45 5.02 14.20
C GLY A 81 -9.04 5.01 13.60
N LEU A 82 -8.76 4.17 12.59
CA LEU A 82 -7.43 4.07 11.97
C LEU A 82 -7.13 5.21 10.97
N PHE A 83 -8.15 5.95 10.56
CA PHE A 83 -7.95 7.00 9.55
C PHE A 83 -6.98 8.08 10.03
N GLU A 84 -7.22 8.62 11.22
CA GLU A 84 -6.41 9.71 11.78
C GLU A 84 -4.95 9.31 12.04
N PRO A 85 -4.64 8.19 12.75
CA PRO A 85 -3.26 7.78 12.96
C PRO A 85 -2.49 7.55 11.66
N ILE A 86 -3.13 6.98 10.64
CA ILE A 86 -2.50 6.79 9.32
C ILE A 86 -2.30 8.12 8.60
N ALA A 87 -3.26 9.05 8.67
CA ALA A 87 -3.13 10.37 8.08
C ALA A 87 -1.98 11.17 8.74
N GLU A 88 -1.85 11.11 10.06
CA GLU A 88 -0.74 11.73 10.81
C GLU A 88 0.61 11.10 10.42
N HIS A 89 0.67 9.78 10.29
CA HIS A 89 1.85 9.05 9.83
C HIS A 89 2.32 9.53 8.46
N ILE A 90 1.38 9.68 7.51
CA ILE A 90 1.64 10.21 6.17
C ILE A 90 2.10 11.66 6.23
N ALA A 91 1.41 12.50 7.00
CA ALA A 91 1.74 13.92 7.16
C ALA A 91 3.13 14.12 7.79
N ALA A 92 3.56 13.19 8.64
CA ALA A 92 4.92 13.16 9.20
C ALA A 92 5.99 12.72 8.18
N GLY A 93 5.63 12.45 6.94
CA GLY A 93 6.56 12.01 5.89
C GLY A 93 7.06 10.58 6.07
N LYS A 94 6.40 9.77 6.90
CA LYS A 94 6.77 8.37 7.10
C LYS A 94 6.33 7.50 5.92
N PRO A 95 7.06 6.42 5.60
CA PRO A 95 6.80 5.59 4.44
C PRO A 95 5.41 4.95 4.45
N VAL A 96 4.73 5.01 3.31
CA VAL A 96 3.48 4.30 3.07
C VAL A 96 3.52 3.63 1.70
N PHE A 97 3.00 2.41 1.62
CA PHE A 97 2.89 1.64 0.39
C PHE A 97 1.45 1.22 0.14
N GLY A 98 0.89 1.58 -1.01
CA GLY A 98 -0.49 1.25 -1.37
C GLY A 98 -0.56 0.40 -2.64
N THR A 99 -1.29 -0.72 -2.59
CA THR A 99 -1.55 -1.55 -3.75
C THR A 99 -3.03 -1.51 -4.13
N CYS A 100 -3.36 -1.38 -5.43
CA CYS A 100 -4.72 -1.36 -5.95
C CYS A 100 -5.64 -0.40 -5.16
N ALA A 101 -6.53 -0.89 -4.30
CA ALA A 101 -7.38 -0.06 -3.44
C ALA A 101 -6.56 0.86 -2.51
N GLY A 102 -5.43 0.38 -2.00
CA GLY A 102 -4.52 1.21 -1.20
C GLY A 102 -3.95 2.40 -1.97
N MET A 103 -3.65 2.23 -3.26
CA MET A 103 -3.26 3.34 -4.13
C MET A 103 -4.41 4.34 -4.31
N ILE A 104 -5.65 3.86 -4.45
CA ILE A 104 -6.84 4.70 -4.53
C ILE A 104 -7.00 5.53 -3.25
N LEU A 105 -6.76 4.94 -2.08
CA LEU A 105 -6.81 5.66 -0.80
C LEU A 105 -5.75 6.76 -0.70
N LEU A 106 -4.59 6.57 -1.32
CA LEU A 106 -3.50 7.55 -1.32
C LEU A 106 -3.66 8.64 -2.38
N ALA A 107 -4.37 8.39 -3.46
CA ALA A 107 -4.48 9.29 -4.61
C ALA A 107 -5.01 10.67 -4.23
N ARG A 108 -4.41 11.71 -4.82
CA ARG A 108 -4.86 13.10 -4.67
C ARG A 108 -6.23 13.34 -5.29
N LYS A 109 -6.56 12.62 -6.36
CA LYS A 109 -7.81 12.76 -7.08
C LYS A 109 -8.24 11.44 -7.71
N LEU A 110 -9.54 11.20 -7.70
CA LEU A 110 -10.18 10.17 -8.50
C LEU A 110 -10.88 10.83 -9.70
N ASP A 111 -10.60 10.34 -10.91
CA ASP A 111 -11.15 10.94 -12.14
C ASP A 111 -12.67 10.74 -12.29
N ASN A 112 -13.20 9.68 -11.68
CA ASN A 112 -14.60 9.28 -11.76
C ASN A 112 -15.29 9.14 -10.38
N ASP A 113 -14.77 9.82 -9.36
CA ASP A 113 -15.31 9.81 -8.00
C ASP A 113 -14.82 11.08 -7.27
N ASP A 114 -15.70 11.75 -6.55
CA ASP A 114 -15.39 12.97 -5.81
C ASP A 114 -14.74 12.68 -4.44
N ASN A 115 -14.68 11.42 -4.03
CA ASN A 115 -14.09 11.05 -2.76
C ASN A 115 -12.56 11.16 -2.81
N VAL A 116 -12.00 11.87 -1.85
CA VAL A 116 -10.57 11.87 -1.55
C VAL A 116 -10.40 11.33 -0.13
N TYR A 117 -9.48 10.37 0.03
CA TYR A 117 -9.19 9.80 1.35
C TYR A 117 -7.97 10.50 1.96
N PHE A 118 -6.76 10.01 1.74
CA PHE A 118 -5.55 10.63 2.27
C PHE A 118 -4.98 11.74 1.38
N GLY A 119 -5.14 11.65 0.08
CA GLY A 119 -4.70 12.67 -0.87
C GLY A 119 -3.19 12.89 -0.92
N ALA A 120 -2.40 11.92 -0.49
CA ALA A 120 -0.95 12.05 -0.28
C ALA A 120 -0.11 11.77 -1.53
N LEU A 121 -0.63 10.97 -2.46
CA LEU A 121 0.05 10.65 -3.71
C LEU A 121 -0.39 11.64 -4.80
N ASP A 122 0.57 12.35 -5.41
CA ASP A 122 0.30 13.25 -6.53
C ASP A 122 -0.03 12.49 -7.81
N ALA A 123 -1.14 11.78 -7.79
CA ALA A 123 -1.66 11.00 -8.89
C ALA A 123 -3.17 11.19 -9.04
N VAL A 124 -3.63 11.10 -10.28
CA VAL A 124 -5.06 10.99 -10.62
C VAL A 124 -5.35 9.55 -11.00
N VAL A 125 -6.26 8.92 -10.28
CA VAL A 125 -6.60 7.51 -10.49
C VAL A 125 -8.02 7.39 -11.03
N ARG A 126 -8.19 6.62 -12.10
CA ARG A 126 -9.51 6.22 -12.60
C ARG A 126 -9.85 4.83 -12.09
N ARG A 127 -10.88 4.74 -11.25
CA ARG A 127 -11.38 3.45 -10.76
C ARG A 127 -12.00 2.65 -11.91
N ASN A 128 -11.77 1.34 -11.92
CA ASN A 128 -12.33 0.41 -12.91
C ASN A 128 -12.01 0.77 -14.37
N ALA A 129 -10.86 1.41 -14.64
CA ALA A 129 -10.48 1.89 -15.96
C ALA A 129 -10.43 0.79 -17.03
N TYR A 130 -10.10 -0.43 -16.63
CA TYR A 130 -9.99 -1.60 -17.51
C TYR A 130 -11.24 -2.49 -17.48
N GLY A 131 -12.34 -2.03 -16.87
CA GLY A 131 -13.60 -2.76 -16.82
C GLY A 131 -13.58 -3.94 -15.84
N ARG A 132 -14.19 -5.06 -16.26
CA ARG A 132 -14.29 -6.25 -15.42
C ARG A 132 -12.96 -7.01 -15.39
N GLN A 133 -12.70 -7.73 -14.29
CA GLN A 133 -11.47 -8.55 -14.10
C GLN A 133 -11.21 -9.58 -15.22
N LEU A 134 -12.22 -9.94 -16.00
CA LEU A 134 -12.09 -10.81 -17.18
C LEU A 134 -11.22 -10.21 -18.30
N GLY A 135 -10.94 -8.90 -18.26
CA GLY A 135 -10.03 -8.20 -19.17
C GLY A 135 -8.60 -8.09 -18.65
N SER A 136 -8.23 -8.80 -17.58
CA SER A 136 -6.89 -8.78 -17.00
C SER A 136 -5.86 -9.33 -18.00
N PHE A 137 -4.70 -8.70 -18.04
CA PHE A 137 -3.55 -9.14 -18.80
C PHE A 137 -2.27 -9.09 -17.96
N ALA A 138 -1.29 -9.89 -18.34
CA ALA A 138 0.04 -9.84 -17.74
C ALA A 138 0.97 -9.02 -18.64
N ALA A 139 1.74 -8.13 -18.04
CA ALA A 139 2.75 -7.36 -18.73
C ALA A 139 4.02 -7.28 -17.88
N THR A 140 5.17 -7.18 -18.55
CA THR A 140 6.44 -6.87 -17.88
C THR A 140 6.62 -5.36 -17.90
N ALA A 141 6.92 -4.78 -16.75
CA ALA A 141 7.23 -3.36 -16.63
C ALA A 141 8.55 -3.17 -15.89
N ASP A 142 9.32 -2.17 -16.30
CA ASP A 142 10.51 -1.77 -15.57
C ASP A 142 10.10 -0.97 -14.34
N PHE A 143 10.56 -1.40 -13.18
CA PHE A 143 10.40 -0.69 -11.93
C PHE A 143 11.70 0.05 -11.61
N GLY A 144 11.66 1.38 -11.70
CA GLY A 144 12.80 2.24 -11.36
C GLY A 144 12.49 3.08 -10.12
N SER A 145 13.42 3.14 -9.17
CA SER A 145 13.41 4.18 -8.14
C SER A 145 14.38 5.27 -8.59
N SER A 146 13.90 6.46 -8.93
CA SER A 146 14.75 7.63 -8.99
C SER A 146 14.87 8.22 -7.59
N SER A 147 16.10 8.49 -7.17
CA SER A 147 16.37 9.18 -5.90
C SER A 147 15.79 10.61 -5.97
N GLY A 148 14.56 10.80 -5.55
CA GLY A 148 13.93 12.11 -5.53
C GLY A 148 12.42 12.09 -5.76
N ASP A 149 11.91 11.33 -6.71
CA ASP A 149 10.48 11.17 -6.94
C ASP A 149 10.15 9.70 -7.18
N SER A 150 9.41 9.10 -6.26
CA SER A 150 8.95 7.72 -6.40
C SER A 150 7.82 7.68 -7.41
N ALA A 151 8.13 7.44 -8.67
CA ALA A 151 7.13 7.14 -9.66
C ALA A 151 6.64 5.69 -9.46
N VAL A 152 5.44 5.52 -8.94
CA VAL A 152 4.76 4.22 -8.99
C VAL A 152 4.23 4.04 -10.40
N VAL A 153 4.88 3.20 -11.18
CA VAL A 153 4.33 2.78 -12.47
C VAL A 153 3.28 1.71 -12.19
N VAL A 154 2.02 2.09 -12.34
CA VAL A 154 0.93 1.13 -12.30
C VAL A 154 0.84 0.47 -13.66
N ALA A 155 1.27 -0.78 -13.75
CA ALA A 155 0.97 -1.58 -14.92
C ALA A 155 -0.54 -1.75 -15.01
N PRO A 156 -1.12 -1.57 -16.19
CA PRO A 156 -2.53 -1.86 -16.40
C PRO A 156 -2.76 -3.34 -16.13
N GLY A 157 -3.69 -3.64 -15.24
CA GLY A 157 -4.11 -4.99 -14.89
C GLY A 157 -5.53 -5.25 -15.37
#